data_4a6f291cd1d9daedb181044d0fc57984
#
_entry.id   4a6f291cd1d9daedb181044d0fc57984
#
_cell.length_a   1.000
_cell.length_b   1.000
_cell.length_c   1.000
_cell.angle_alpha   90.00
_cell.angle_beta   90.00
_cell.angle_gamma   90.00
#
_symmetry.space_group_name_H-M   'P 1'
#
loop_
_entity.id
_entity.type
_entity.pdbx_description
1 polymer ?
#
loop_
_entity_poly.entity_id
_entity_poly.type
_entity_poly.pdbx_seq_one_letter_code
_entity_poly.pdbx_strand_id
1 'polypeptide(L)'
;MANGSKFINAVKDAVIGEIINDELMFKLIDSPDITSFEDSEKLIGTHIFRFGKNPNVVEKDITFVTIQVHTDKSINSWTRIVPQIEITIYSHDNHMNLDTKIFPNVTANRNDYISEWFDNKLNGVTKIGSFNLTSKLKLKRNHEYPYTKPDWMMRNMIFEGEEMSIDLCAEMNKHIT
;
A
#
# COMPACT_ATOMS: atom_id res chain seq x y z
N MET A 1 -15.46 -18.20 15.30
CA MET A 1 -14.71 -18.48 14.07
C MET A 1 -14.03 -17.23 13.57
N ALA A 2 -12.78 -17.37 13.18
CA ALA A 2 -11.82 -16.29 13.02
C ALA A 2 -12.27 -15.16 12.07
N ASN A 3 -12.26 -13.94 12.58
CA ASN A 3 -12.50 -12.70 11.84
C ASN A 3 -11.27 -12.26 10.99
N GLY A 4 -10.33 -13.17 10.69
CA GLY A 4 -9.11 -12.85 9.95
C GLY A 4 -9.36 -12.20 8.58
N SER A 5 -10.34 -12.70 7.83
CA SER A 5 -10.69 -12.10 6.53
C SER A 5 -11.28 -10.69 6.67
N LYS A 6 -12.05 -10.43 7.73
CA LYS A 6 -12.56 -9.08 8.01
C LYS A 6 -11.44 -8.13 8.38
N PHE A 7 -10.49 -8.59 9.19
CA PHE A 7 -9.29 -7.83 9.53
C PHE A 7 -8.48 -7.46 8.28
N ILE A 8 -8.18 -8.45 7.44
CA ILE A 8 -7.44 -8.25 6.18
C ILE A 8 -8.12 -7.19 5.30
N ASN A 9 -9.43 -7.30 5.11
CA ASN A 9 -10.16 -6.33 4.30
C ASN A 9 -10.16 -4.94 4.92
N ALA A 10 -10.39 -4.83 6.23
CA ALA A 10 -10.40 -3.54 6.93
C ALA A 10 -9.04 -2.82 6.87
N VAL A 11 -7.93 -3.56 6.99
CA VAL A 11 -6.58 -2.99 6.83
C VAL A 11 -6.35 -2.52 5.40
N LYS A 12 -6.75 -3.31 4.40
CA LYS A 12 -6.66 -2.90 2.99
C LYS A 12 -7.48 -1.65 2.71
N ASP A 13 -8.71 -1.58 3.23
CA ASP A 13 -9.58 -0.41 3.08
C ASP A 13 -8.96 0.83 3.72
N ALA A 14 -8.38 0.68 4.91
CA ALA A 14 -7.72 1.78 5.60
C ALA A 14 -6.51 2.31 4.80
N VAL A 15 -5.64 1.42 4.29
CA VAL A 15 -4.48 1.83 3.47
C VAL A 15 -4.93 2.50 2.17
N ILE A 16 -5.93 1.95 1.49
CA ILE A 16 -6.48 2.54 0.26
C ILE A 16 -7.10 3.91 0.55
N GLY A 17 -7.81 4.04 1.67
CA GLY A 17 -8.37 5.32 2.12
C GLY A 17 -7.30 6.39 2.30
N GLU A 18 -6.14 6.06 2.89
CA GLU A 18 -5.02 6.99 2.99
C GLU A 18 -4.52 7.43 1.61
N ILE A 19 -4.43 6.51 0.64
CA ILE A 19 -3.94 6.81 -0.71
C ILE A 19 -4.89 7.75 -1.45
N ILE A 20 -6.18 7.42 -1.51
CA ILE A 20 -7.16 8.19 -2.32
C ILE A 20 -7.50 9.57 -1.72
N ASN A 21 -7.24 9.76 -0.41
CA ASN A 21 -7.46 11.03 0.28
C ASN A 21 -6.20 11.91 0.36
N ASP A 22 -5.10 11.52 -0.30
CA ASP A 22 -3.84 12.26 -0.27
C ASP A 22 -3.49 12.79 -1.67
N GLU A 23 -3.51 14.12 -1.81
CA GLU A 23 -3.25 14.80 -3.09
C GLU A 23 -1.83 14.57 -3.62
N LEU A 24 -0.84 14.43 -2.72
CA LEU A 24 0.53 14.12 -3.12
C LEU A 24 0.59 12.72 -3.74
N MET A 25 -0.05 11.74 -3.12
CA MET A 25 -0.07 10.37 -3.65
C MET A 25 -0.83 10.30 -4.98
N PHE A 26 -1.92 11.05 -5.13
CA PHE A 26 -2.63 11.17 -6.39
C PHE A 26 -1.71 11.69 -7.52
N LYS A 27 -0.94 12.75 -7.25
CA LYS A 27 0.05 13.31 -8.19
C LYS A 27 1.21 12.35 -8.47
N LEU A 28 1.61 11.54 -7.50
CA LEU A 28 2.67 10.54 -7.67
C LEU A 28 2.21 9.35 -8.53
N ILE A 29 0.96 8.92 -8.41
CA ILE A 29 0.39 7.88 -9.28
C ILE A 29 0.25 8.39 -10.71
N ASP A 30 -0.15 9.64 -10.89
CA ASP A 30 -0.18 10.38 -12.18
C ASP A 30 -0.90 9.59 -13.28
N SER A 31 -2.18 9.30 -13.04
CA SER A 31 -2.99 8.57 -14.01
C SER A 31 -3.29 9.42 -15.24
N PRO A 32 -3.02 8.92 -16.46
CA PRO A 32 -3.35 9.65 -17.67
C PRO A 32 -4.88 9.80 -17.91
N ASP A 33 -5.66 8.91 -17.32
CA ASP A 33 -7.10 8.84 -17.51
C ASP A 33 -7.89 9.55 -16.40
N ILE A 34 -7.27 9.83 -15.25
CA ILE A 34 -7.91 10.42 -14.06
C ILE A 34 -7.12 11.66 -13.66
N THR A 35 -7.58 12.82 -14.08
CA THR A 35 -6.84 14.08 -13.96
C THR A 35 -7.32 14.98 -12.81
N SER A 36 -8.50 14.70 -12.23
CA SER A 36 -9.01 15.43 -11.07
C SER A 36 -8.84 14.64 -9.78
N PHE A 37 -8.35 15.29 -8.74
CA PHE A 37 -8.25 14.68 -7.39
C PHE A 37 -9.63 14.30 -6.82
N GLU A 38 -10.69 15.00 -7.20
CA GLU A 38 -12.08 14.67 -6.83
C GLU A 38 -12.50 13.29 -7.32
N ASP A 39 -11.84 12.79 -8.38
CA ASP A 39 -12.06 11.48 -8.99
C ASP A 39 -11.06 10.40 -8.46
N SER A 40 -10.32 10.68 -7.41
CA SER A 40 -9.27 9.78 -6.87
C SER A 40 -9.76 8.35 -6.58
N GLU A 41 -11.03 8.17 -6.23
CA GLU A 41 -11.63 6.85 -6.03
C GLU A 41 -11.58 5.97 -7.30
N LYS A 42 -11.56 6.56 -8.49
CA LYS A 42 -11.44 5.83 -9.77
C LYS A 42 -10.07 5.17 -9.95
N LEU A 43 -9.07 5.53 -9.14
CA LEU A 43 -7.77 4.84 -9.09
C LEU A 43 -7.91 3.41 -8.57
N ILE A 44 -8.95 3.12 -7.78
CA ILE A 44 -9.20 1.77 -7.26
C ILE A 44 -9.60 0.84 -8.42
N GLY A 45 -8.85 -0.25 -8.58
CA GLY A 45 -9.04 -1.21 -9.67
C GLY A 45 -8.35 -0.85 -10.99
N THR A 46 -7.81 0.36 -11.11
CA THR A 46 -7.02 0.81 -12.28
C THR A 46 -5.54 0.97 -11.94
N HIS A 47 -5.24 1.67 -10.84
CA HIS A 47 -3.88 1.94 -10.36
C HIS A 47 -3.64 1.46 -8.91
N ILE A 48 -4.70 1.17 -8.16
CA ILE A 48 -4.62 0.66 -6.80
C ILE A 48 -5.35 -0.68 -6.75
N PHE A 49 -4.62 -1.77 -6.45
CA PHE A 49 -5.17 -3.12 -6.43
C PHE A 49 -5.08 -3.73 -5.03
N ARG A 50 -6.16 -4.38 -4.60
CA ARG A 50 -6.27 -5.12 -3.32
C ARG A 50 -5.62 -6.50 -3.35
N PHE A 51 -4.93 -6.83 -4.44
CA PHE A 51 -4.32 -8.13 -4.70
C PHE A 51 -3.07 -7.95 -5.56
N GLY A 52 -2.24 -8.97 -5.63
CA GLY A 52 -1.07 -8.97 -6.53
C GLY A 52 -1.51 -8.90 -7.99
N LYS A 53 -1.36 -7.74 -8.62
CA LYS A 53 -1.59 -7.55 -10.06
C LYS A 53 -0.32 -7.85 -10.82
N ASN A 54 -0.44 -8.66 -11.88
CA ASN A 54 0.70 -8.97 -12.73
C ASN A 54 0.93 -7.85 -13.77
N PRO A 55 2.09 -7.19 -13.79
CA PRO A 55 2.43 -6.18 -14.80
C PRO A 55 2.37 -6.70 -16.25
N ASN A 56 2.53 -8.01 -16.46
CA ASN A 56 2.51 -8.59 -17.82
C ASN A 56 1.18 -8.38 -18.55
N VAL A 57 0.08 -8.16 -17.81
CA VAL A 57 -1.26 -7.89 -18.39
C VAL A 57 -1.58 -6.39 -18.47
N VAL A 58 -0.62 -5.52 -18.13
CA VAL A 58 -0.77 -4.07 -18.20
C VAL A 58 -0.09 -3.60 -19.49
N GLU A 59 -0.88 -2.99 -20.38
CA GLU A 59 -0.41 -2.53 -21.68
C GLU A 59 0.01 -1.05 -21.69
N LYS A 60 -0.42 -0.28 -20.69
CA LYS A 60 -0.14 1.16 -20.58
C LYS A 60 1.13 1.43 -19.79
N ASP A 61 1.81 2.50 -20.15
CA ASP A 61 2.95 3.06 -19.40
C ASP A 61 2.42 3.82 -18.19
N ILE A 62 2.23 3.13 -17.08
CA ILE A 62 1.62 3.67 -15.86
C ILE A 62 2.41 3.28 -14.61
N THR A 63 2.07 3.92 -13.51
CA THR A 63 2.41 3.47 -12.15
C THR A 63 1.18 2.89 -11.49
N PHE A 64 1.32 1.76 -10.80
CA PHE A 64 0.27 1.19 -9.97
C PHE A 64 0.82 0.54 -8.70
N VAL A 65 -0.04 0.43 -7.71
CA VAL A 65 0.28 -0.12 -6.40
C VAL A 65 -0.59 -1.32 -6.11
N THR A 66 0.00 -2.38 -5.57
CA THR A 66 -0.72 -3.53 -5.05
C THR A 66 -0.61 -3.59 -3.54
N ILE A 67 -1.72 -3.91 -2.87
CA ILE A 67 -1.79 -3.99 -1.42
C ILE A 67 -2.22 -5.38 -1.03
N GLN A 68 -1.34 -6.11 -0.35
CA GLN A 68 -1.63 -7.42 0.20
C GLN A 68 -1.47 -7.37 1.72
N VAL A 69 -2.32 -8.07 2.42
CA VAL A 69 -2.26 -8.20 3.87
C VAL A 69 -2.19 -9.68 4.19
N HIS A 70 -1.15 -10.06 4.89
CA HIS A 70 -0.90 -11.42 5.35
C HIS A 70 -1.08 -11.46 6.87
N THR A 71 -1.54 -12.60 7.36
CA THR A 71 -1.68 -12.85 8.77
C THR A 71 -1.06 -14.20 9.07
N ASP A 72 0.22 -14.18 9.43
CA ASP A 72 0.88 -15.41 9.83
C ASP A 72 0.40 -15.81 11.23
N LYS A 73 0.14 -17.10 11.40
CA LYS A 73 -0.18 -17.63 12.72
C LYS A 73 1.06 -17.56 13.59
N SER A 74 0.91 -17.05 14.82
CA SER A 74 1.98 -17.15 15.78
C SER A 74 2.36 -18.62 16.02
N ILE A 75 3.65 -18.88 16.08
CA ILE A 75 4.21 -20.22 16.37
C ILE A 75 3.68 -20.78 17.69
N ASN A 76 3.30 -19.90 18.62
CA ASN A 76 2.95 -20.25 19.99
C ASN A 76 1.44 -20.19 20.28
N SER A 77 0.59 -19.76 19.35
CA SER A 77 -0.84 -19.59 19.62
C SER A 77 -1.70 -19.60 18.38
N TRP A 78 -2.80 -20.38 18.40
CA TRP A 78 -3.81 -20.42 17.34
C TRP A 78 -4.70 -19.19 17.29
N THR A 79 -4.69 -18.35 18.35
CA THR A 79 -5.53 -17.17 18.50
C THR A 79 -4.76 -15.86 18.23
N ARG A 80 -3.47 -15.96 17.97
CA ARG A 80 -2.60 -14.82 17.71
C ARG A 80 -2.07 -14.83 16.29
N ILE A 81 -1.96 -13.66 15.71
CA ILE A 81 -1.44 -13.43 14.37
C ILE A 81 -0.36 -12.35 14.41
N VAL A 82 0.55 -12.43 13.45
CA VAL A 82 1.48 -11.35 13.11
C VAL A 82 0.99 -10.74 11.80
N PRO A 83 0.43 -9.52 11.82
CA PRO A 83 -0.04 -8.88 10.61
C PRO A 83 1.13 -8.35 9.79
N GLN A 84 1.10 -8.60 8.50
CA GLN A 84 2.03 -8.02 7.54
C GLN A 84 1.25 -7.29 6.45
N ILE A 85 1.66 -6.08 6.15
CA ILE A 85 1.16 -5.29 5.01
C ILE A 85 2.26 -5.28 3.97
N GLU A 86 2.00 -5.89 2.84
CA GLU A 86 2.89 -5.89 1.69
C GLU A 86 2.38 -4.90 0.65
N ILE A 87 3.21 -3.92 0.35
CA ILE A 87 2.99 -2.92 -0.68
C ILE A 87 3.97 -3.20 -1.81
N THR A 88 3.47 -3.37 -3.02
CA THR A 88 4.35 -3.42 -4.19
C THR A 88 3.96 -2.33 -5.17
N ILE A 89 4.94 -1.49 -5.49
CA ILE A 89 4.83 -0.39 -6.43
C ILE A 89 5.43 -0.88 -7.75
N TYR A 90 4.70 -0.71 -8.84
CA TYR A 90 5.16 -1.01 -10.18
C TYR A 90 5.10 0.24 -11.02
N SER A 91 6.20 0.58 -11.69
CA SER A 91 6.25 1.69 -12.62
C SER A 91 6.90 1.25 -13.94
N HIS A 92 6.29 1.62 -15.05
CA HIS A 92 6.92 1.50 -16.35
C HIS A 92 8.07 2.50 -16.47
N ASP A 93 9.16 2.15 -17.15
CA ASP A 93 10.36 2.98 -17.27
C ASP A 93 10.04 4.38 -17.83
N ASN A 94 9.14 4.45 -18.80
CA ASN A 94 8.67 5.74 -19.35
C ASN A 94 7.90 6.60 -18.32
N HIS A 95 7.43 5.99 -17.24
CA HIS A 95 6.66 6.65 -16.19
C HIS A 95 7.45 6.84 -14.89
N MET A 96 8.72 6.43 -14.85
CA MET A 96 9.58 6.53 -13.65
C MET A 96 9.95 7.96 -13.30
N ASN A 97 10.13 8.82 -14.31
CA ASN A 97 10.48 10.20 -14.09
C ASN A 97 9.27 11.03 -13.67
N LEU A 98 9.47 11.89 -12.67
CA LEU A 98 8.45 12.83 -12.23
C LEU A 98 8.50 14.10 -13.08
N ASP A 99 7.32 14.70 -13.33
CA ASP A 99 7.25 15.99 -14.00
C ASP A 99 7.84 17.09 -13.11
N THR A 100 8.93 17.71 -13.57
CA THR A 100 9.63 18.78 -12.84
C THR A 100 8.79 20.05 -12.64
N LYS A 101 7.69 20.21 -13.39
CA LYS A 101 6.73 21.31 -13.19
C LYS A 101 5.87 21.09 -11.94
N ILE A 102 5.55 19.83 -11.65
CA ILE A 102 4.76 19.42 -10.48
C ILE A 102 5.69 19.19 -9.28
N PHE A 103 6.86 18.62 -9.51
CA PHE A 103 7.86 18.29 -8.51
C PHE A 103 9.18 19.04 -8.79
N PRO A 104 9.28 20.33 -8.45
CA PRO A 104 10.54 21.06 -8.57
C PRO A 104 11.58 20.46 -7.61
N ASN A 105 12.81 20.35 -8.04
CA ASN A 105 13.93 19.78 -7.27
C ASN A 105 13.86 18.25 -7.08
N VAL A 106 13.34 17.52 -8.06
CA VAL A 106 13.37 16.06 -8.08
C VAL A 106 14.79 15.52 -8.02
N THR A 107 15.07 14.68 -7.02
CA THR A 107 16.37 14.03 -6.82
C THR A 107 16.28 12.51 -6.86
N ALA A 108 15.07 11.95 -6.97
CA ALA A 108 14.81 10.53 -6.93
C ALA A 108 13.74 10.14 -7.97
N ASN A 109 13.55 8.84 -8.17
CA ASN A 109 12.53 8.34 -9.09
C ASN A 109 11.13 8.29 -8.42
N ARG A 110 10.11 8.00 -9.21
CA ARG A 110 8.71 7.91 -8.76
C ARG A 110 8.52 6.86 -7.66
N ASN A 111 9.12 5.68 -7.81
CA ASN A 111 9.04 4.61 -6.83
C ASN A 111 9.66 5.01 -5.48
N ASP A 112 10.72 5.81 -5.49
CA ASP A 112 11.35 6.33 -4.27
C ASP A 112 10.38 7.22 -3.50
N TYR A 113 9.76 8.21 -4.18
CA TYR A 113 8.80 9.13 -3.54
C TYR A 113 7.55 8.41 -3.03
N ILE A 114 7.00 7.48 -3.80
CA ILE A 114 5.86 6.68 -3.36
C ILE A 114 6.26 5.83 -2.14
N SER A 115 7.45 5.23 -2.14
CA SER A 115 7.91 4.44 -1.00
C SER A 115 8.16 5.28 0.24
N GLU A 116 8.70 6.48 0.09
CA GLU A 116 8.86 7.44 1.19
C GLU A 116 7.51 7.84 1.78
N TRP A 117 6.51 8.07 0.93
CA TRP A 117 5.14 8.34 1.37
C TRP A 117 4.59 7.19 2.22
N PHE A 118 4.73 5.94 1.77
CA PHE A 118 4.29 4.76 2.55
C PHE A 118 5.07 4.62 3.85
N ASP A 119 6.36 4.85 3.85
CA ASP A 119 7.18 4.80 5.06
C ASP A 119 6.68 5.83 6.09
N ASN A 120 6.47 7.05 5.67
CA ASN A 120 5.94 8.12 6.53
C ASN A 120 4.52 7.83 7.07
N LYS A 121 3.67 7.16 6.29
CA LYS A 121 2.27 6.87 6.69
C LYS A 121 2.11 5.60 7.52
N LEU A 122 2.97 4.61 7.33
CA LEU A 122 2.77 3.27 7.93
C LEU A 122 3.83 2.91 8.98
N ASN A 123 5.06 3.42 8.87
CA ASN A 123 6.12 3.01 9.79
C ASN A 123 5.98 3.70 11.16
N GLY A 124 6.00 2.91 12.21
CA GLY A 124 5.89 3.37 13.59
C GLY A 124 4.48 3.73 14.04
N VAL A 125 3.45 3.58 13.19
CA VAL A 125 2.07 3.94 13.54
C VAL A 125 1.32 2.79 14.20
N THR A 126 0.33 3.14 15.03
CA THR A 126 -0.65 2.22 15.63
C THR A 126 -2.05 2.42 15.05
N LYS A 127 -2.17 3.30 14.05
CA LYS A 127 -3.45 3.64 13.43
C LYS A 127 -3.24 3.95 11.96
N ILE A 128 -4.11 3.43 11.09
CA ILE A 128 -4.14 3.73 9.66
C ILE A 128 -5.52 4.33 9.37
N GLY A 129 -5.60 5.61 9.05
CA GLY A 129 -6.89 6.30 8.93
C GLY A 129 -7.71 6.17 10.22
N SER A 130 -8.90 5.61 10.12
CA SER A 130 -9.76 5.29 11.25
C SER A 130 -9.47 3.90 11.87
N PHE A 131 -8.68 3.05 11.21
CA PHE A 131 -8.42 1.68 11.66
C PHE A 131 -7.31 1.62 12.72
N ASN A 132 -7.62 1.06 13.89
CA ASN A 132 -6.67 0.90 14.98
C ASN A 132 -5.95 -0.45 14.90
N LEU A 133 -4.63 -0.40 15.05
CA LEU A 133 -3.77 -1.57 15.22
C LEU A 133 -3.47 -1.76 16.71
N THR A 134 -3.24 -2.98 17.13
CA THR A 134 -2.87 -3.27 18.52
C THR A 134 -1.39 -3.04 18.81
N SER A 135 -0.58 -2.90 17.76
CA SER A 135 0.86 -2.67 17.84
C SER A 135 1.34 -1.73 16.73
N LYS A 136 2.54 -1.20 16.90
CA LYS A 136 3.20 -0.40 15.87
C LYS A 136 3.61 -1.26 14.69
N LEU A 137 3.34 -0.76 13.49
CA LEU A 137 3.95 -1.31 12.28
C LEU A 137 5.44 -0.92 12.23
N LYS A 138 6.26 -1.83 11.72
CA LYS A 138 7.70 -1.61 11.50
C LYS A 138 8.04 -1.99 10.07
N LEU A 139 8.69 -1.09 9.35
CA LEU A 139 9.22 -1.40 8.03
C LEU A 139 10.30 -2.48 8.14
N LYS A 140 10.09 -3.61 7.46
CA LYS A 140 11.00 -4.77 7.44
C LYS A 140 11.74 -4.89 6.13
N ARG A 141 11.13 -4.43 5.04
CA ARG A 141 11.70 -4.48 3.70
C ARG A 141 11.32 -3.21 2.94
N ASN A 142 12.28 -2.67 2.21
CA ASN A 142 12.07 -1.65 1.19
C ASN A 142 13.17 -1.86 0.13
N HIS A 143 12.84 -2.62 -0.91
CA HIS A 143 13.80 -2.98 -1.96
C HIS A 143 13.20 -2.72 -3.34
N GLU A 144 14.03 -2.18 -4.23
CA GLU A 144 13.71 -1.99 -5.64
C GLU A 144 14.50 -2.98 -6.50
N TYR A 145 13.87 -3.53 -7.50
CA TYR A 145 14.48 -4.40 -8.50
C TYR A 145 13.76 -4.30 -9.85
N PRO A 146 14.49 -4.63 -10.95
CA PRO A 146 13.83 -4.76 -12.25
C PRO A 146 12.79 -5.89 -12.20
N TYR A 147 11.65 -5.68 -12.82
CA TYR A 147 10.68 -6.74 -12.99
C TYR A 147 11.07 -7.66 -14.16
N THR A 148 10.54 -8.87 -14.19
CA THR A 148 10.84 -9.85 -15.26
C THR A 148 10.35 -9.43 -16.65
N LYS A 149 9.30 -8.61 -16.74
CA LYS A 149 8.89 -7.93 -17.98
C LYS A 149 9.85 -6.76 -18.20
N PRO A 150 10.49 -6.65 -19.36
CA PRO A 150 11.29 -5.49 -19.72
C PRO A 150 10.50 -4.20 -19.54
N ASP A 151 11.20 -3.11 -19.27
CA ASP A 151 10.67 -1.76 -19.12
C ASP A 151 9.78 -1.55 -17.88
N TRP A 152 9.85 -2.45 -16.88
CA TRP A 152 9.16 -2.30 -15.61
C TRP A 152 10.10 -2.42 -14.42
N MET A 153 9.97 -1.47 -13.50
CA MET A 153 10.61 -1.48 -12.20
C MET A 153 9.60 -1.82 -11.12
N MET A 154 10.04 -2.53 -10.11
CA MET A 154 9.21 -2.94 -8.97
C MET A 154 9.90 -2.55 -7.66
N ARG A 155 9.17 -1.94 -6.75
CA ARG A 155 9.62 -1.74 -5.36
C ARG A 155 8.67 -2.45 -4.42
N ASN A 156 9.22 -3.32 -3.58
CA ASN A 156 8.48 -4.08 -2.59
C ASN A 156 8.79 -3.58 -1.18
N MET A 157 7.74 -3.28 -0.44
CA MET A 157 7.80 -2.86 0.96
C MET A 157 6.99 -3.84 1.82
N ILE A 158 7.53 -4.20 2.98
CA ILE A 158 6.83 -5.02 3.97
C ILE A 158 6.84 -4.30 5.30
N PHE A 159 5.65 -4.04 5.83
CA PHE A 159 5.43 -3.55 7.18
C PHE A 159 4.87 -4.66 8.04
N GLU A 160 5.45 -4.88 9.20
CA GLU A 160 5.08 -5.95 10.12
C GLU A 160 4.66 -5.37 11.46
N GLY A 161 3.52 -5.82 11.97
CA GLY A 161 3.08 -5.56 13.33
C GLY A 161 3.67 -6.57 14.31
N GLU A 162 3.47 -6.33 15.60
CA GLU A 162 3.73 -7.32 16.63
C GLU A 162 2.58 -8.33 16.70
N GLU A 163 2.84 -9.43 17.39
CA GLU A 163 1.85 -10.46 17.63
C GLU A 163 0.61 -9.90 18.34
N MET A 164 -0.58 -10.14 17.77
CA MET A 164 -1.84 -9.63 18.29
C MET A 164 -2.92 -10.71 18.36
N SER A 165 -3.89 -10.54 19.27
CA SER A 165 -5.12 -11.35 19.28
C SER A 165 -6.07 -10.89 18.18
N ILE A 166 -6.58 -11.82 17.40
CA ILE A 166 -7.57 -11.54 16.35
C ILE A 166 -8.85 -10.97 16.97
N ASP A 167 -9.28 -11.46 18.13
CA ASP A 167 -10.51 -11.02 18.78
C ASP A 167 -10.40 -9.58 19.30
N LEU A 168 -9.23 -9.21 19.85
CA LEU A 168 -8.96 -7.86 20.35
C LEU A 168 -9.02 -6.82 19.21
N CYS A 169 -8.46 -7.16 18.06
CA CYS A 169 -8.47 -6.27 16.89
C CYS A 169 -9.89 -6.08 16.32
N ALA A 170 -10.71 -7.13 16.36
CA ALA A 170 -12.11 -7.07 15.95
C ALA A 170 -12.96 -6.19 16.89
N GLU A 171 -12.68 -6.20 18.19
CA GLU A 171 -13.38 -5.39 19.18
C GLU A 171 -13.04 -3.91 19.08
N MET A 172 -11.75 -3.57 18.90
CA MET A 172 -11.30 -2.18 18.77
C MET A 172 -11.91 -1.45 17.55
N ASN A 173 -12.34 -2.19 16.54
CA ASN A 173 -12.86 -1.64 15.29
C ASN A 173 -14.39 -1.81 15.11
N LYS A 174 -15.13 -2.31 16.10
CA LYS A 174 -16.60 -2.48 16.04
C LYS A 174 -17.38 -1.15 15.94
N HIS A 175 -16.78 -0.04 16.29
CA HIS A 175 -17.42 1.28 16.37
C HIS A 175 -17.11 2.19 15.17
N ILE A 176 -16.48 1.66 14.10
CA ILE A 176 -16.04 2.43 12.94
C ILE A 176 -16.96 2.23 11.72
N THR A 177 -18.02 1.43 11.86
CA THR A 177 -19.04 1.22 10.80
C THR A 177 -20.29 2.03 11.05
#